data_842aac8f865d33d9a06a142d674becc9
#
_entry.id   842aac8f865d33d9a06a142d674becc9
#
_cell.length_a   1.000
_cell.length_b   1.000
_cell.length_c   1.000
_cell.angle_alpha   90.00
_cell.angle_beta   90.00
_cell.angle_gamma   90.00
#
_symmetry.space_group_name_H-M   'P 1'
#
loop_
_entity.id
_entity.type
_entity.pdbx_description
1 polymer ?
#
loop_
_entity_poly.entity_id
_entity_poly.type
_entity_poly.pdbx_seq_one_letter_code
_entity_poly.pdbx_strand_id
1 'polypeptide(L)'
;MAFFTLWALGIVLCALSIIVLFKQVAALKKSFDVQRNFMKMHNGSTKATFDQGWLFLDIVLAFFVLSFSTQSQNLTNTDSFPPEYLCFIGIAIFLASKAVQHWHDGRIVFGSQAMVYHDQEIPYSTIQSLEPYGSRLVELSCKKGKYMISKREAQEIESRLEKWRSNRRNKHH
;
A
#
# COMPACT_ATOMS: atom_id res chain seq x y z
N MET A 1 12.08 37.57 -7.90
CA MET A 1 12.77 36.28 -7.73
C MET A 1 11.89 35.23 -7.01
N ALA A 2 11.28 35.53 -5.86
CA ALA A 2 10.46 34.56 -5.11
C ALA A 2 9.29 33.94 -5.91
N PHE A 3 8.65 34.70 -6.78
CA PHE A 3 7.53 34.23 -7.60
C PHE A 3 7.96 33.14 -8.59
N PHE A 4 9.11 33.31 -9.25
CA PHE A 4 9.63 32.33 -10.21
C PHE A 4 10.08 31.03 -9.54
N THR A 5 10.64 31.13 -8.33
CA THR A 5 11.07 29.96 -7.55
C THR A 5 9.89 29.11 -7.09
N LEU A 6 8.76 29.74 -6.71
CA LEU A 6 7.53 29.02 -6.33
C LEU A 6 6.91 28.27 -7.51
N TRP A 7 6.89 28.86 -8.72
CA TRP A 7 6.44 28.17 -9.93
C TRP A 7 7.29 26.95 -10.24
N ALA A 8 8.63 27.14 -10.23
CA ALA A 8 9.57 26.05 -10.47
C ALA A 8 9.40 24.93 -9.45
N LEU A 9 9.29 25.27 -8.16
CA LEU A 9 9.06 24.31 -7.08
C LEU A 9 7.76 23.52 -7.27
N GLY A 10 6.65 24.23 -7.58
CA GLY A 10 5.34 23.59 -7.78
C GLY A 10 5.35 22.64 -8.96
N ILE A 11 5.96 23.01 -10.09
CA ILE A 11 6.09 22.15 -11.29
C ILE A 11 6.90 20.91 -10.95
N VAL A 12 8.05 21.06 -10.30
CA VAL A 12 8.91 19.93 -9.90
C VAL A 12 8.18 19.00 -8.94
N LEU A 13 7.49 19.54 -7.94
CA LEU A 13 6.72 18.75 -6.98
C LEU A 13 5.60 17.96 -7.68
N CYS A 14 4.83 18.59 -8.57
CA CYS A 14 3.80 17.92 -9.35
C CYS A 14 4.39 16.79 -10.22
N ALA A 15 5.47 17.06 -10.94
CA ALA A 15 6.10 16.08 -11.81
C ALA A 15 6.60 14.86 -11.03
N LEU A 16 7.28 15.07 -9.90
CA LEU A 16 7.75 13.98 -9.04
C LEU A 16 6.58 13.19 -8.44
N SER A 17 5.53 13.86 -7.97
CA SER A 17 4.34 13.22 -7.40
C SER A 17 3.61 12.37 -8.44
N ILE A 18 3.49 12.84 -9.67
CA ILE A 18 2.90 12.10 -10.78
C ILE A 18 3.73 10.84 -11.10
N ILE A 19 5.06 10.95 -11.16
CA ILE A 19 5.94 9.81 -11.41
C ILE A 19 5.78 8.75 -10.31
N VAL A 20 5.71 9.17 -9.04
CA VAL A 20 5.51 8.26 -7.91
C VAL A 20 4.14 7.59 -8.02
N LEU A 21 3.07 8.34 -8.32
CA LEU A 21 1.72 7.82 -8.49
C LEU A 21 1.67 6.75 -9.59
N PHE A 22 2.26 7.02 -10.76
CA PHE A 22 2.30 6.04 -11.86
C PHE A 22 3.03 4.75 -11.45
N LYS A 23 4.15 4.85 -10.74
CA LYS A 23 4.87 3.67 -10.23
C LYS A 23 4.00 2.85 -9.27
N GLN A 24 3.29 3.51 -8.34
CA GLN A 24 2.42 2.83 -7.39
C GLN A 24 1.22 2.16 -8.07
N VAL A 25 0.58 2.84 -9.02
CA VAL A 25 -0.53 2.27 -9.80
C VAL A 25 -0.07 1.07 -10.63
N ALA A 26 1.12 1.13 -11.25
CA ALA A 26 1.68 0.01 -12.01
C ALA A 26 1.98 -1.20 -11.10
N ALA A 27 2.56 -0.97 -9.91
CA ALA A 27 2.80 -2.01 -8.92
C ALA A 27 1.48 -2.64 -8.42
N LEU A 28 0.47 -1.80 -8.14
CA LEU A 28 -0.86 -2.25 -7.76
C LEU A 28 -1.49 -3.13 -8.83
N LYS A 29 -1.45 -2.71 -10.12
CA LYS A 29 -1.98 -3.49 -11.24
C LYS A 29 -1.31 -4.86 -11.32
N LYS A 30 0.03 -4.90 -11.26
CA LYS A 30 0.78 -6.16 -11.26
C LYS A 30 0.36 -7.08 -10.11
N SER A 31 0.22 -6.53 -8.91
CA SER A 31 -0.24 -7.29 -7.73
C SER A 31 -1.66 -7.84 -7.93
N PHE A 32 -2.59 -7.06 -8.51
CA PHE A 32 -3.94 -7.52 -8.82
C PHE A 32 -3.94 -8.70 -9.80
N ASP A 33 -3.10 -8.64 -10.84
CA ASP A 33 -3.01 -9.71 -11.83
C ASP A 33 -2.50 -11.00 -11.18
N VAL A 34 -1.47 -10.92 -10.35
CA VAL A 34 -0.93 -12.07 -9.60
C VAL A 34 -1.99 -12.64 -8.64
N GLN A 35 -2.66 -11.79 -7.85
CA GLN A 35 -3.71 -12.20 -6.93
C GLN A 35 -4.89 -12.85 -7.65
N ARG A 36 -5.31 -12.29 -8.80
CA ARG A 36 -6.39 -12.84 -9.62
C ARG A 36 -6.04 -14.22 -10.17
N ASN A 37 -4.82 -14.38 -10.68
CA ASN A 37 -4.35 -15.68 -11.20
C ASN A 37 -4.25 -16.71 -10.07
N PHE A 38 -3.71 -16.33 -8.92
CA PHE A 38 -3.65 -17.18 -7.74
C PHE A 38 -5.04 -17.67 -7.30
N MET A 39 -6.03 -16.78 -7.24
CA MET A 39 -7.40 -17.15 -6.87
C MET A 39 -8.07 -18.08 -7.87
N LYS A 40 -7.74 -17.98 -9.15
CA LYS A 40 -8.23 -18.92 -10.17
C LYS A 40 -7.61 -20.32 -10.02
N MET A 41 -6.35 -20.40 -9.59
CA MET A 41 -5.66 -21.68 -9.39
C MET A 41 -6.01 -22.35 -8.06
N HIS A 42 -6.35 -21.54 -7.04
CA HIS A 42 -6.63 -22.03 -5.68
C HIS A 42 -8.07 -21.76 -5.29
N ASN A 43 -8.96 -22.71 -5.55
CA ASN A 43 -10.35 -22.66 -5.12
C ASN A 43 -10.45 -22.52 -3.59
N GLY A 44 -11.29 -21.60 -3.11
CA GLY A 44 -11.46 -21.35 -1.67
C GLY A 44 -10.45 -20.36 -1.07
N SER A 45 -9.67 -19.65 -1.91
CA SER A 45 -8.81 -18.57 -1.43
C SER A 45 -9.61 -17.42 -0.84
N THR A 46 -9.11 -16.84 0.25
CA THR A 46 -9.73 -15.71 0.97
C THR A 46 -8.85 -14.48 0.86
N LYS A 47 -9.47 -13.31 0.65
CA LYS A 47 -8.77 -12.02 0.69
C LYS A 47 -8.86 -11.46 2.10
N ALA A 48 -7.76 -10.94 2.60
CA ALA A 48 -7.71 -10.13 3.81
C ALA A 48 -7.11 -8.77 3.48
N THR A 49 -7.63 -7.73 4.13
CA THR A 49 -7.14 -6.36 4.02
C THR A 49 -6.83 -5.84 5.41
N PHE A 50 -5.63 -5.29 5.56
CA PHE A 50 -5.11 -4.81 6.83
C PHE A 50 -4.77 -3.32 6.73
N ASP A 51 -4.69 -2.66 7.88
CA ASP A 51 -4.21 -1.27 8.04
C ASP A 51 -4.88 -0.20 7.15
N GLN A 52 -6.17 -0.39 6.84
CA GLN A 52 -6.96 0.56 6.03
C GLN A 52 -7.07 1.96 6.67
N GLY A 53 -6.77 2.11 7.95
CA GLY A 53 -6.80 3.40 8.64
C GLY A 53 -5.85 4.42 8.02
N TRP A 54 -4.66 4.02 7.63
CA TRP A 54 -3.68 4.89 6.98
C TRP A 54 -4.12 5.31 5.58
N LEU A 55 -4.68 4.40 4.81
CA LEU A 55 -5.28 4.69 3.51
C LEU A 55 -6.38 5.75 3.63
N PHE A 56 -7.28 5.58 4.61
CA PHE A 56 -8.35 6.55 4.83
C PHE A 56 -7.81 7.92 5.25
N LEU A 57 -6.79 7.95 6.11
CA LEU A 57 -6.12 9.17 6.52
C LEU A 57 -5.50 9.92 5.34
N ASP A 58 -4.79 9.22 4.45
CA ASP A 58 -4.17 9.84 3.28
C ASP A 58 -5.22 10.45 2.34
N ILE A 59 -6.35 9.77 2.14
CA ILE A 59 -7.46 10.28 1.33
C ILE A 59 -8.05 11.55 1.96
N VAL A 60 -8.33 11.53 3.27
CA VAL A 60 -8.88 12.69 3.99
C VAL A 60 -7.91 13.87 3.93
N LEU A 61 -6.62 13.63 4.13
CA LEU A 61 -5.59 14.68 4.03
C LEU A 61 -5.48 15.25 2.61
N ALA A 62 -5.57 14.40 1.57
CA ALA A 62 -5.57 14.87 0.19
C ALA A 62 -6.75 15.82 -0.10
N PHE A 63 -7.96 15.44 0.34
CA PHE A 63 -9.14 16.30 0.23
C PHE A 63 -9.01 17.59 1.03
N PHE A 64 -8.45 17.52 2.24
CA PHE A 64 -8.22 18.70 3.07
C PHE A 64 -7.26 19.69 2.39
N VAL A 65 -6.14 19.19 1.84
CA VAL A 65 -5.16 20.01 1.12
C VAL A 65 -5.79 20.67 -0.10
N LEU A 66 -6.60 19.94 -0.87
CA LEU A 66 -7.31 20.52 -2.03
C LEU A 66 -8.34 21.56 -1.61
N SER A 67 -9.10 21.32 -0.55
CA SER A 67 -10.10 22.27 -0.04
C SER A 67 -9.44 23.55 0.48
N PHE A 68 -8.31 23.44 1.17
CA PHE A 68 -7.53 24.58 1.62
C PHE A 68 -6.99 25.39 0.46
N SER A 69 -6.55 24.73 -0.59
CA SER A 69 -6.09 25.36 -1.83
C SER A 69 -7.17 26.23 -2.49
N THR A 70 -8.41 25.71 -2.62
CA THR A 70 -9.52 26.46 -3.21
C THR A 70 -9.96 27.64 -2.34
N GLN A 71 -9.90 27.50 -1.02
CA GLN A 71 -10.25 28.59 -0.11
C GLN A 71 -9.23 29.74 -0.15
N SER A 72 -7.94 29.45 -0.33
CA SER A 72 -6.90 30.47 -0.48
C SER A 72 -7.07 31.31 -1.74
N GLN A 73 -7.59 30.74 -2.84
CA GLN A 73 -7.92 31.49 -4.06
C GLN A 73 -9.03 32.52 -3.84
N ASN A 74 -10.07 32.16 -3.10
CA ASN A 74 -11.19 33.05 -2.84
C ASN A 74 -10.80 34.28 -1.98
N LEU A 75 -9.73 34.17 -1.19
CA LEU A 75 -9.23 35.26 -0.35
C LEU A 75 -8.34 36.25 -1.11
N THR A 76 -7.71 35.85 -2.22
CA THR A 76 -6.75 36.69 -2.94
C THR A 76 -7.36 37.50 -4.08
N ASN A 77 -8.62 37.27 -4.47
CA ASN A 77 -9.35 38.01 -5.52
C ASN A 77 -8.53 38.28 -6.80
N THR A 78 -7.55 37.46 -7.10
CA THR A 78 -6.69 37.59 -8.27
C THR A 78 -7.17 36.67 -9.39
N ASP A 79 -7.45 37.20 -10.57
CA ASP A 79 -7.80 36.43 -11.78
C ASP A 79 -6.64 35.55 -12.30
N SER A 80 -5.47 35.66 -11.67
CA SER A 80 -4.28 34.86 -12.05
C SER A 80 -4.12 33.63 -11.16
N PHE A 81 -3.79 32.51 -11.78
CA PHE A 81 -3.50 31.24 -11.09
C PHE A 81 -2.29 31.40 -10.14
N PRO A 82 -2.44 31.31 -8.82
CA PRO A 82 -1.35 31.51 -7.90
C PRO A 82 -0.39 30.31 -7.91
N PRO A 83 0.95 30.53 -7.87
CA PRO A 83 1.95 29.46 -7.93
C PRO A 83 1.85 28.46 -6.76
N GLU A 84 1.38 28.91 -5.60
CA GLU A 84 1.15 28.06 -4.42
C GLU A 84 0.17 26.92 -4.70
N TYR A 85 -0.76 27.14 -5.63
CA TYR A 85 -1.77 26.17 -6.00
C TYR A 85 -1.15 24.90 -6.60
N LEU A 86 -0.08 25.04 -7.41
CA LEU A 86 0.66 23.89 -7.91
C LEU A 86 1.31 23.08 -6.78
N CYS A 87 1.79 23.73 -5.74
CA CYS A 87 2.35 23.04 -4.59
C CYS A 87 1.28 22.20 -3.88
N PHE A 88 0.09 22.76 -3.66
CA PHE A 88 -1.03 22.03 -3.05
C PHE A 88 -1.49 20.85 -3.91
N ILE A 89 -1.58 21.02 -5.23
CA ILE A 89 -1.91 19.93 -6.15
C ILE A 89 -0.83 18.83 -6.07
N GLY A 90 0.44 19.20 -6.09
CA GLY A 90 1.55 18.26 -5.97
C GLY A 90 1.49 17.44 -4.68
N ILE A 91 1.21 18.10 -3.53
CA ILE A 91 1.03 17.42 -2.24
C ILE A 91 -0.19 16.49 -2.27
N ALA A 92 -1.32 16.92 -2.82
CA ALA A 92 -2.51 16.08 -2.93
C ALA A 92 -2.27 14.84 -3.78
N ILE A 93 -1.57 14.98 -4.93
CA ILE A 93 -1.17 13.83 -5.77
C ILE A 93 -0.23 12.90 -5.01
N PHE A 94 0.71 13.43 -4.24
CA PHE A 94 1.61 12.64 -3.42
C PHE A 94 0.85 11.84 -2.35
N LEU A 95 -0.10 12.46 -1.66
CA LEU A 95 -0.96 11.79 -0.68
C LEU A 95 -1.82 10.70 -1.34
N ALA A 96 -2.38 10.99 -2.53
CA ALA A 96 -3.10 9.97 -3.31
C ALA A 96 -2.18 8.79 -3.67
N SER A 97 -0.91 9.03 -4.01
CA SER A 97 0.05 7.96 -4.27
C SER A 97 0.35 7.12 -3.03
N LYS A 98 0.38 7.74 -1.84
CA LYS A 98 0.50 7.04 -0.55
C LYS A 98 -0.72 6.20 -0.23
N ALA A 99 -1.92 6.69 -0.50
CA ALA A 99 -3.15 5.92 -0.36
C ALA A 99 -3.13 4.65 -1.25
N VAL A 100 -2.69 4.77 -2.51
CA VAL A 100 -2.51 3.63 -3.40
C VAL A 100 -1.47 2.65 -2.85
N GLN A 101 -0.37 3.14 -2.31
CA GLN A 101 0.66 2.31 -1.67
C GLN A 101 0.11 1.56 -0.47
N HIS A 102 -0.57 2.23 0.48
CA HIS A 102 -1.14 1.58 1.65
C HIS A 102 -2.20 0.53 1.27
N TRP A 103 -2.98 0.81 0.21
CA TRP A 103 -3.93 -0.18 -0.31
C TRP A 103 -3.22 -1.41 -0.89
N HIS A 104 -2.13 -1.21 -1.61
CA HIS A 104 -1.31 -2.30 -2.15
C HIS A 104 -0.68 -3.14 -1.02
N ASP A 105 -0.05 -2.47 -0.05
CA ASP A 105 0.73 -3.10 1.00
C ASP A 105 -0.14 -3.87 2.00
N GLY A 106 -1.34 -3.37 2.31
CA GLY A 106 -2.25 -4.00 3.27
C GLY A 106 -3.07 -5.17 2.72
N ARG A 107 -2.78 -5.71 1.52
CA ARG A 107 -3.58 -6.80 0.91
C ARG A 107 -2.82 -8.11 0.87
N ILE A 108 -3.45 -9.14 1.45
CA ILE A 108 -2.97 -10.53 1.41
C ILE A 108 -4.07 -11.41 0.87
N VAL A 109 -3.71 -12.36 0.00
CA VAL A 109 -4.62 -13.42 -0.44
C VAL A 109 -4.11 -14.74 0.11
N PHE A 110 -4.95 -15.40 0.88
CA PHE A 110 -4.65 -16.69 1.52
C PHE A 110 -5.28 -17.83 0.72
N GLY A 111 -4.48 -18.81 0.33
CA GLY A 111 -4.91 -20.10 -0.20
C GLY A 111 -4.73 -21.21 0.81
N SER A 112 -4.97 -22.46 0.39
CA SER A 112 -4.82 -23.66 1.22
C SER A 112 -3.36 -24.05 1.48
N GLN A 113 -2.44 -23.75 0.57
CA GLN A 113 -1.03 -24.18 0.63
C GLN A 113 -0.04 -23.03 0.55
N ALA A 114 -0.50 -21.85 0.12
CA ALA A 114 0.32 -20.66 -0.09
C ALA A 114 -0.50 -19.41 0.17
N MET A 115 0.19 -18.28 0.29
CA MET A 115 -0.40 -16.95 0.30
C MET A 115 0.26 -16.09 -0.78
N VAL A 116 -0.45 -15.04 -1.23
CA VAL A 116 0.13 -13.98 -2.06
C VAL A 116 0.24 -12.72 -1.21
N TYR A 117 1.46 -12.26 -1.08
CA TYR A 117 1.81 -11.00 -0.43
C TYR A 117 2.49 -10.08 -1.44
N HIS A 118 1.98 -8.87 -1.60
CA HIS A 118 2.34 -7.95 -2.69
C HIS A 118 2.11 -8.62 -4.06
N ASP A 119 3.18 -8.91 -4.78
CA ASP A 119 3.19 -9.56 -6.10
C ASP A 119 3.86 -10.94 -6.09
N GLN A 120 4.07 -11.52 -4.90
CA GLN A 120 4.77 -12.78 -4.74
C GLN A 120 3.91 -13.85 -4.09
N GLU A 121 3.93 -15.02 -4.67
CA GLU A 121 3.38 -16.22 -4.05
C GLU A 121 4.40 -16.81 -3.08
N ILE A 122 3.98 -16.99 -1.82
CA ILE A 122 4.76 -17.51 -0.71
C ILE A 122 4.10 -18.81 -0.24
N PRO A 123 4.63 -19.99 -0.57
CA PRO A 123 4.16 -21.27 -0.04
C PRO A 123 4.40 -21.34 1.48
N TYR A 124 3.43 -21.84 2.24
CA TYR A 124 3.56 -21.97 3.70
C TYR A 124 4.75 -22.86 4.11
N SER A 125 5.14 -23.83 3.28
CA SER A 125 6.32 -24.67 3.51
C SER A 125 7.65 -23.90 3.46
N THR A 126 7.68 -22.70 2.91
CA THR A 126 8.89 -21.88 2.79
C THR A 126 9.06 -20.87 3.92
N ILE A 127 8.02 -20.67 4.74
CA ILE A 127 8.05 -19.77 5.90
C ILE A 127 8.90 -20.41 7.00
N GLN A 128 9.93 -19.69 7.43
CA GLN A 128 10.90 -20.14 8.42
C GLN A 128 10.57 -19.63 9.81
N SER A 129 10.39 -18.30 9.95
CA SER A 129 10.09 -17.68 11.23
C SER A 129 9.22 -16.42 11.07
N LEU A 130 8.54 -16.08 12.16
CA LEU A 130 7.84 -14.83 12.40
C LEU A 130 8.43 -14.22 13.67
N GLU A 131 9.31 -13.23 13.53
CA GLU A 131 10.03 -12.65 14.65
C GLU A 131 9.61 -11.21 14.90
N PRO A 132 9.33 -10.80 16.15
CA PRO A 132 8.99 -9.42 16.45
C PRO A 132 10.12 -8.47 16.05
N TYR A 133 9.80 -7.44 15.29
CA TYR A 133 10.71 -6.37 14.91
C TYR A 133 10.22 -5.03 15.48
N GLY A 134 10.74 -4.67 16.64
CA GLY A 134 10.27 -3.50 17.37
C GLY A 134 8.86 -3.65 17.95
N SER A 135 8.17 -2.51 18.17
CA SER A 135 6.88 -2.50 18.86
C SER A 135 5.67 -2.80 17.97
N ARG A 136 5.76 -2.58 16.66
CA ARG A 136 4.61 -2.61 15.74
C ARG A 136 4.74 -3.59 14.57
N LEU A 137 5.96 -3.99 14.24
CA LEU A 137 6.26 -4.82 13.08
C LEU A 137 6.71 -6.23 13.49
N VAL A 138 6.59 -7.14 12.54
CA VAL A 138 7.08 -8.52 12.63
C VAL A 138 7.85 -8.81 11.34
N GLU A 139 9.03 -9.40 11.47
CA GLU A 139 9.79 -9.89 10.32
C GLU A 139 9.29 -11.28 9.95
N LEU A 140 8.72 -11.42 8.77
CA LEU A 140 8.40 -12.68 8.14
C LEU A 140 9.61 -13.14 7.34
N SER A 141 10.29 -14.16 7.81
CA SER A 141 11.41 -14.80 7.10
C SER A 141 10.93 -15.99 6.28
N CYS A 142 11.24 -15.99 4.99
CA CYS A 142 10.97 -17.13 4.11
C CYS A 142 12.18 -17.38 3.17
N LYS A 143 12.18 -18.52 2.48
CA LYS A 143 13.28 -18.87 1.56
C LYS A 143 13.53 -17.84 0.45
N LYS A 144 12.51 -17.06 0.08
CA LYS A 144 12.59 -16.03 -0.98
C LYS A 144 13.05 -14.66 -0.49
N GLY A 145 13.04 -14.40 0.83
CA GLY A 145 13.45 -13.14 1.40
C GLY A 145 12.79 -12.86 2.76
N LYS A 146 12.98 -11.65 3.23
CA LYS A 146 12.44 -11.13 4.48
C LYS A 146 11.44 -10.03 4.16
N TYR A 147 10.29 -10.04 4.84
CA TYR A 147 9.22 -9.06 4.68
C TYR A 147 8.86 -8.47 6.03
N MET A 148 8.67 -7.16 6.06
CA MET A 148 8.16 -6.47 7.24
C MET A 148 6.65 -6.39 7.15
N ILE A 149 5.98 -7.00 8.10
CA ILE A 149 4.53 -7.08 8.17
C ILE A 149 4.02 -6.49 9.50
N SER A 150 2.76 -6.07 9.53
CA SER A 150 2.14 -5.62 10.78
C SER A 150 1.85 -6.80 11.71
N LYS A 151 1.67 -6.51 13.01
CA LYS A 151 1.30 -7.55 13.99
C LYS A 151 -0.02 -8.25 13.64
N ARG A 152 -0.98 -7.51 13.06
CA ARG A 152 -2.28 -8.08 12.65
C ARG A 152 -2.12 -9.05 11.49
N GLU A 153 -1.31 -8.68 10.51
CA GLU A 153 -0.97 -9.58 9.39
C GLU A 153 -0.26 -10.83 9.90
N ALA A 154 0.72 -10.66 10.81
CA ALA A 154 1.45 -11.77 11.39
C ALA A 154 0.54 -12.76 12.12
N GLN A 155 -0.41 -12.28 12.92
CA GLN A 155 -1.38 -13.12 13.63
C GLN A 155 -2.26 -13.94 12.67
N GLU A 156 -2.74 -13.33 11.58
CA GLU A 156 -3.54 -14.06 10.58
C GLU A 156 -2.69 -15.08 9.84
N ILE A 157 -1.46 -14.72 9.46
CA ILE A 157 -0.51 -15.64 8.81
C ILE A 157 -0.20 -16.82 9.72
N GLU A 158 0.06 -16.59 11.01
CA GLU A 158 0.33 -17.63 12.00
C GLU A 158 -0.85 -18.59 12.15
N SER A 159 -2.07 -18.06 12.30
CA SER A 159 -3.30 -18.85 12.34
C SER A 159 -3.47 -19.76 11.11
N ARG A 160 -3.18 -19.23 9.92
CA ARG A 160 -3.24 -20.01 8.67
C ARG A 160 -2.15 -21.07 8.58
N LEU A 161 -0.96 -20.72 9.04
CA LEU A 161 0.17 -21.65 9.08
C LEU A 161 -0.09 -22.82 10.03
N GLU A 162 -0.67 -22.57 11.19
CA GLU A 162 -1.06 -23.63 12.13
C GLU A 162 -2.12 -24.58 11.55
N LYS A 163 -3.17 -24.03 10.92
CA LYS A 163 -4.19 -24.82 10.22
C LYS A 163 -3.58 -25.68 9.11
N TRP A 164 -2.64 -25.11 8.34
CA TRP A 164 -1.94 -25.85 7.30
C TRP A 164 -1.09 -27.00 7.90
N ARG A 165 -0.37 -26.73 9.00
CA ARG A 165 0.44 -27.75 9.70
C ARG A 165 -0.43 -28.87 10.27
N SER A 166 -1.56 -28.56 10.88
CA SER A 166 -2.50 -29.56 11.43
C SER A 166 -3.10 -30.43 10.34
N ASN A 167 -3.55 -29.84 9.23
CA ASN A 167 -4.09 -30.57 8.08
C ASN A 167 -3.07 -31.50 7.44
N ARG A 168 -1.80 -31.14 7.45
CA ARG A 168 -0.71 -31.98 6.94
C ARG A 168 -0.45 -33.20 7.84
N ARG A 169 -0.51 -33.02 9.16
CA ARG A 169 -0.37 -34.13 10.11
C ARG A 169 -1.50 -35.14 9.96
N ASN A 170 -2.74 -34.67 9.83
CA ASN A 170 -3.92 -35.53 9.70
C ASN A 170 -3.99 -36.30 8.37
N LYS A 171 -3.23 -35.91 7.35
CA LYS A 171 -3.15 -36.66 6.07
C LYS A 171 -2.14 -37.83 6.10
N HIS A 172 -1.31 -37.88 7.13
CA HIS A 172 -0.29 -38.92 7.29
C HIS A 172 -0.67 -40.00 8.32
N HIS A 173 -1.87 -39.88 8.91
CA HIS A 173 -2.55 -40.88 9.71
C HIS A 173 -3.75 -41.46 8.93
#